data_9612adf6eea78b5d0f3e050b17131e73
#
_entry.id   9612adf6eea78b5d0f3e050b17131e73
#
_cell.length_a   1.000
_cell.length_b   1.000
_cell.length_c   1.000
_cell.angle_alpha   90.00
_cell.angle_beta   90.00
_cell.angle_gamma   90.00
#
_symmetry.space_group_name_H-M   'P 1'
#
loop_
_entity.id
_entity.type
_entity.pdbx_description
1 polymer ?
#
loop_
_entity_poly.entity_id
_entity_poly.type
_entity_poly.pdbx_seq_one_letter_code
_entity_poly.pdbx_strand_id
1 'polypeptide(L)'
;LILTVLWLIFPVRFLAESFTSGLNGGGSFLTHNAGDFFSEFLPLESLSYPAWWLYSSLLGLFFLLLPFSRYMHIPTEMVYIFLKNWGVKQGKEYNGFSEIQVNSCSRCGICINTCQLNTSCNINDTQPVYFLRRLRNREEYAQQAEDCLMCGRCENSCPVGINLNAIRQSKRPDILRVTKDTYAYVPQPEVKPAKVAYFAGCMSHLTPGIIKSMQQIFEKAKADYTFIDEQAGVCCGRPLALSGNWKAAQVVMDKNLQMIDASQADILVTSCPICYKTFKEDYL
;
A
#
# COMPACT_ATOMS: atom_id res chain seq x y z
N LEU A 1 -14.94 21.99 10.09
CA LEU A 1 -14.04 23.05 10.54
C LEU A 1 -13.03 23.45 9.44
N ILE A 2 -12.16 22.55 8.93
CA ILE A 2 -11.13 22.94 7.94
C ILE A 2 -11.74 23.43 6.62
N LEU A 3 -12.85 22.84 6.18
CA LEU A 3 -13.55 23.27 4.98
C LEU A 3 -14.14 24.68 5.15
N THR A 4 -14.69 24.99 6.32
CA THR A 4 -15.18 26.33 6.64
C THR A 4 -14.06 27.35 6.68
N VAL A 5 -12.90 27.01 7.28
CA VAL A 5 -11.72 27.89 7.27
C VAL A 5 -11.25 28.15 5.84
N LEU A 6 -11.17 27.10 5.00
CA LEU A 6 -10.76 27.22 3.59
C LEU A 6 -11.72 28.16 2.81
N TRP A 7 -13.03 28.00 3.00
CA TRP A 7 -14.02 28.86 2.35
C TRP A 7 -13.96 30.31 2.83
N LEU A 8 -13.62 30.55 4.09
CA LEU A 8 -13.48 31.90 4.64
C LEU A 8 -12.22 32.63 4.16
N ILE A 9 -11.14 31.89 3.84
CA ILE A 9 -9.89 32.49 3.34
C ILE A 9 -10.12 33.32 2.09
N PHE A 10 -10.91 32.83 1.11
CA PHE A 10 -11.14 33.53 -0.15
C PHE A 10 -11.86 34.87 -0.01
N PRO A 11 -13.05 34.95 0.63
CA PRO A 11 -13.73 36.23 0.79
C PRO A 11 -12.99 37.21 1.70
N VAL A 12 -12.32 36.71 2.75
CA VAL A 12 -11.54 37.61 3.63
C VAL A 12 -10.32 38.15 2.89
N ARG A 13 -9.63 37.35 2.08
CA ARG A 13 -8.56 37.86 1.22
C ARG A 13 -9.07 38.88 0.23
N PHE A 14 -10.18 38.61 -0.42
CA PHE A 14 -10.79 39.54 -1.38
C PHE A 14 -11.10 40.87 -0.72
N LEU A 15 -11.68 40.89 0.51
CA LEU A 15 -11.93 42.10 1.25
C LEU A 15 -10.63 42.85 1.63
N ALA A 16 -9.62 42.12 2.12
CA ALA A 16 -8.34 42.75 2.49
C ALA A 16 -7.65 43.40 1.28
N GLU A 17 -7.63 42.70 0.12
CA GLU A 17 -7.11 43.26 -1.12
C GLU A 17 -7.92 44.44 -1.64
N SER A 18 -9.26 44.40 -1.57
CA SER A 18 -10.11 45.48 -2.00
C SER A 18 -9.92 46.72 -1.12
N PHE A 19 -9.79 46.56 0.21
CA PHE A 19 -9.53 47.72 1.10
C PHE A 19 -8.17 48.34 0.80
N THR A 20 -7.14 47.51 0.56
CA THR A 20 -5.81 48.03 0.19
C THR A 20 -5.81 48.71 -1.18
N SER A 21 -6.57 48.16 -2.14
CA SER A 21 -6.72 48.72 -3.49
C SER A 21 -7.43 50.08 -3.48
N GLY A 22 -8.50 50.19 -2.68
CA GLY A 22 -9.22 51.48 -2.51
C GLY A 22 -8.38 52.59 -1.88
N LEU A 23 -7.38 52.20 -1.04
CA LEU A 23 -6.46 53.19 -0.44
C LEU A 23 -5.33 53.63 -1.40
N ASN A 24 -4.77 52.69 -2.17
CA ASN A 24 -3.52 52.88 -2.93
C ASN A 24 -3.77 53.05 -4.43
N GLY A 25 -4.99 52.88 -4.94
CA GLY A 25 -5.33 52.95 -6.37
C GLY A 25 -4.75 51.81 -7.22
N GLY A 26 -4.27 50.72 -6.60
CA GLY A 26 -3.72 49.56 -7.27
C GLY A 26 -4.65 48.35 -7.19
N GLY A 27 -4.25 47.20 -7.80
CA GLY A 27 -4.98 45.95 -7.70
C GLY A 27 -5.52 45.39 -9.03
N SER A 28 -6.24 44.27 -8.97
CA SER A 28 -6.91 43.69 -10.13
C SER A 28 -8.20 44.43 -10.45
N PHE A 29 -8.73 44.24 -11.65
CA PHE A 29 -10.01 44.87 -12.06
C PHE A 29 -11.12 44.67 -10.99
N LEU A 30 -11.26 43.50 -10.43
CA LEU A 30 -12.30 43.18 -9.47
C LEU A 30 -12.05 43.87 -8.11
N THR A 31 -10.83 43.80 -7.59
CA THR A 31 -10.45 44.36 -6.29
C THR A 31 -10.41 45.90 -6.32
N HIS A 32 -10.07 46.49 -7.47
CA HIS A 32 -10.08 47.94 -7.65
C HIS A 32 -11.51 48.51 -7.61
N ASN A 33 -12.41 47.96 -8.44
CA ASN A 33 -13.81 48.42 -8.43
C ASN A 33 -14.52 48.20 -7.07
N ALA A 34 -14.21 47.06 -6.41
CA ALA A 34 -14.72 46.79 -5.06
C ALA A 34 -14.11 47.78 -4.04
N GLY A 35 -12.83 48.09 -4.18
CA GLY A 35 -12.15 49.07 -3.32
C GLY A 35 -12.72 50.47 -3.43
N ASP A 36 -12.97 50.94 -4.64
CA ASP A 36 -13.61 52.25 -4.90
C ASP A 36 -15.01 52.31 -4.29
N PHE A 37 -15.81 51.26 -4.49
CA PHE A 37 -17.13 51.13 -3.88
C PHE A 37 -17.07 51.20 -2.35
N PHE A 38 -16.16 50.44 -1.73
CA PHE A 38 -16.02 50.42 -0.27
C PHE A 38 -15.48 51.76 0.29
N SER A 39 -14.69 52.50 -0.47
CA SER A 39 -14.13 53.78 -0.07
C SER A 39 -15.19 54.85 0.18
N GLU A 40 -16.36 54.74 -0.46
CA GLU A 40 -17.47 55.66 -0.29
C GLU A 40 -18.22 55.50 1.05
N PHE A 41 -18.18 54.25 1.63
CA PHE A 41 -19.02 53.92 2.78
C PHE A 41 -18.23 53.51 4.03
N LEU A 42 -16.96 53.19 3.90
CA LEU A 42 -16.15 52.56 4.97
C LEU A 42 -14.82 53.31 5.19
N PRO A 43 -14.37 53.44 6.46
CA PRO A 43 -13.06 53.99 6.78
C PRO A 43 -11.96 52.96 6.48
N LEU A 44 -11.51 52.85 5.23
CA LEU A 44 -10.59 51.84 4.77
C LEU A 44 -9.23 51.83 5.48
N GLU A 45 -8.74 53.02 5.89
CA GLU A 45 -7.48 53.13 6.65
C GLU A 45 -7.49 52.35 7.95
N SER A 46 -8.62 52.33 8.66
CA SER A 46 -8.74 51.59 9.91
C SER A 46 -9.09 50.12 9.73
N LEU A 47 -9.70 49.75 8.59
CA LEU A 47 -10.15 48.38 8.32
C LEU A 47 -9.14 47.51 7.54
N SER A 48 -8.24 48.12 6.77
CA SER A 48 -7.28 47.40 5.95
C SER A 48 -6.34 46.51 6.78
N TYR A 49 -5.79 47.07 7.86
CA TYR A 49 -4.86 46.33 8.72
C TYR A 49 -5.54 45.16 9.48
N PRO A 50 -6.70 45.33 10.14
CA PRO A 50 -7.42 44.19 10.70
C PRO A 50 -7.84 43.12 9.69
N ALA A 51 -8.22 43.50 8.46
CA ALA A 51 -8.58 42.55 7.42
C ALA A 51 -7.40 41.64 7.01
N TRP A 52 -6.21 42.22 6.87
CA TRP A 52 -4.98 41.43 6.61
C TRP A 52 -4.59 40.54 7.78
N TRP A 53 -4.76 40.98 9.02
CA TRP A 53 -4.54 40.15 10.20
C TRP A 53 -5.53 39.00 10.27
N LEU A 54 -6.80 39.24 9.96
CA LEU A 54 -7.82 38.20 9.92
C LEU A 54 -7.48 37.14 8.83
N TYR A 55 -7.13 37.60 7.63
CA TYR A 55 -6.69 36.71 6.55
C TYR A 55 -5.46 35.87 6.97
N SER A 56 -4.42 36.49 7.50
CA SER A 56 -3.21 35.78 7.92
C SER A 56 -3.48 34.78 9.04
N SER A 57 -4.37 35.12 9.99
CA SER A 57 -4.78 34.23 11.08
C SER A 57 -5.57 33.01 10.55
N LEU A 58 -6.47 33.20 9.60
CA LEU A 58 -7.23 32.14 8.95
C LEU A 58 -6.30 31.22 8.15
N LEU A 59 -5.34 31.79 7.44
CA LEU A 59 -4.35 31.03 6.68
C LEU A 59 -3.44 30.21 7.61
N GLY A 60 -2.96 30.81 8.70
CA GLY A 60 -2.20 30.12 9.74
C GLY A 60 -2.99 28.97 10.38
N LEU A 61 -4.26 29.23 10.72
CA LEU A 61 -5.15 28.21 11.26
C LEU A 61 -5.38 27.07 10.26
N PHE A 62 -5.53 27.37 8.97
CA PHE A 62 -5.66 26.35 7.93
C PHE A 62 -4.43 25.42 7.91
N PHE A 63 -3.21 25.97 7.92
CA PHE A 63 -1.99 25.16 7.96
C PHE A 63 -1.85 24.33 9.24
N LEU A 64 -2.25 24.87 10.38
CA LEU A 64 -2.26 24.13 11.66
C LEU A 64 -3.26 22.97 11.66
N LEU A 65 -4.41 23.13 11.01
CA LEU A 65 -5.43 22.08 10.90
C LEU A 65 -5.16 21.05 9.78
N LEU A 66 -4.28 21.37 8.85
CA LEU A 66 -4.00 20.53 7.68
C LEU A 66 -3.58 19.10 8.05
N PRO A 67 -2.65 18.84 9.01
CA PRO A 67 -2.25 17.50 9.41
C PRO A 67 -3.39 16.63 9.94
N PHE A 68 -4.40 17.23 10.56
CA PHE A 68 -5.56 16.55 11.14
C PHE A 68 -6.72 16.39 10.16
N SER A 69 -6.54 16.80 8.91
CA SER A 69 -7.59 16.86 7.92
C SER A 69 -7.39 15.85 6.79
N ARG A 70 -8.45 15.73 5.97
CA ARG A 70 -8.39 14.98 4.73
C ARG A 70 -7.35 15.54 3.74
N TYR A 71 -7.08 16.83 3.78
CA TYR A 71 -6.17 17.51 2.84
C TYR A 71 -4.69 17.14 3.05
N MET A 72 -4.35 16.45 4.15
CA MET A 72 -3.00 15.94 4.39
C MET A 72 -2.51 15.00 3.27
N HIS A 73 -3.43 14.35 2.53
CA HIS A 73 -3.01 13.48 1.42
C HIS A 73 -2.24 14.23 0.32
N ILE A 74 -2.49 15.52 0.09
CA ILE A 74 -1.84 16.30 -0.98
C ILE A 74 -0.32 16.40 -0.73
N PRO A 75 0.18 16.97 0.39
CA PRO A 75 1.61 17.05 0.63
C PRO A 75 2.26 15.68 0.83
N THR A 76 1.57 14.71 1.43
CA THR A 76 2.12 13.36 1.63
C THR A 76 2.23 12.59 0.32
N GLU A 77 1.30 12.76 -0.62
CA GLU A 77 1.38 12.17 -1.94
C GLU A 77 2.57 12.73 -2.74
N MET A 78 2.82 14.03 -2.67
CA MET A 78 4.02 14.64 -3.27
C MET A 78 5.30 14.03 -2.70
N VAL A 79 5.43 13.94 -1.38
CA VAL A 79 6.58 13.31 -0.72
C VAL A 79 6.71 11.84 -1.14
N TYR A 80 5.60 11.11 -1.20
CA TYR A 80 5.58 9.72 -1.62
C TYR A 80 6.10 9.53 -3.05
N ILE A 81 5.68 10.39 -4.00
CA ILE A 81 6.16 10.36 -5.39
C ILE A 81 7.67 10.57 -5.45
N PHE A 82 8.21 11.55 -4.73
CA PHE A 82 9.66 11.80 -4.67
C PHE A 82 10.41 10.60 -4.12
N LEU A 83 9.99 10.04 -2.99
CA LEU A 83 10.63 8.88 -2.36
C LEU A 83 10.59 7.66 -3.29
N LYS A 84 9.48 7.42 -3.97
CA LYS A 84 9.34 6.33 -4.94
C LYS A 84 10.30 6.50 -6.12
N ASN A 85 10.44 7.72 -6.64
CA ASN A 85 11.37 8.03 -7.73
C ASN A 85 12.84 7.88 -7.30
N TRP A 86 13.16 8.10 -6.03
CA TRP A 86 14.49 7.83 -5.47
C TRP A 86 14.74 6.35 -5.15
N GLY A 87 13.80 5.47 -5.51
CA GLY A 87 13.96 4.03 -5.36
C GLY A 87 13.64 3.50 -3.95
N VAL A 88 13.04 4.31 -3.08
CA VAL A 88 12.57 3.82 -1.77
C VAL A 88 11.44 2.83 -1.97
N LYS A 89 11.62 1.62 -1.44
CA LYS A 89 10.64 0.53 -1.54
C LYS A 89 10.01 0.24 -0.17
N GLN A 90 8.79 -0.27 -0.19
CA GLN A 90 8.13 -0.76 1.01
C GLN A 90 8.87 -2.00 1.53
N GLY A 91 9.32 -1.93 2.78
CA GLY A 91 9.93 -3.07 3.48
C GLY A 91 8.91 -4.06 4.02
N LYS A 92 9.41 -5.15 4.63
CA LYS A 92 8.58 -6.17 5.31
C LYS A 92 7.93 -5.64 6.59
N GLU A 93 8.56 -4.67 7.24
CA GLU A 93 8.07 -4.05 8.48
C GLU A 93 7.34 -2.74 8.20
N TYR A 94 6.43 -2.38 9.11
CA TYR A 94 5.74 -1.09 9.09
C TYR A 94 6.70 0.00 9.58
N ASN A 95 6.92 1.03 8.75
CA ASN A 95 7.90 2.09 9.00
C ASN A 95 7.37 3.46 8.57
N GLY A 96 8.20 4.49 8.65
CA GLY A 96 7.85 5.86 8.23
C GLY A 96 7.40 5.97 6.77
N PHE A 97 7.95 5.16 5.86
CA PHE A 97 7.50 5.12 4.47
C PHE A 97 6.07 4.55 4.34
N SER A 98 5.73 3.55 5.18
CA SER A 98 4.36 3.03 5.27
C SER A 98 3.40 4.11 5.76
N GLU A 99 3.79 4.92 6.77
CA GLU A 99 2.99 6.05 7.28
C GLU A 99 2.74 7.10 6.19
N ILE A 100 3.75 7.44 5.40
CA ILE A 100 3.59 8.36 4.26
C ILE A 100 2.56 7.80 3.28
N GLN A 101 2.64 6.53 2.92
CA GLN A 101 1.68 5.88 2.03
C GLN A 101 0.25 5.87 2.60
N VAL A 102 0.10 5.56 3.90
CA VAL A 102 -1.21 5.58 4.59
C VAL A 102 -1.83 6.98 4.52
N ASN A 103 -1.02 8.03 4.72
CA ASN A 103 -1.48 9.40 4.67
C ASN A 103 -1.68 9.93 3.24
N SER A 104 -1.03 9.34 2.23
CA SER A 104 -1.22 9.69 0.81
C SER A 104 -2.56 9.18 0.23
N CYS A 105 -3.30 8.33 0.95
CA CYS A 105 -4.59 7.87 0.49
C CYS A 105 -5.63 9.01 0.47
N SER A 106 -6.10 9.39 -0.73
CA SER A 106 -7.12 10.43 -0.95
C SER A 106 -8.54 9.99 -0.58
N ARG A 107 -8.74 8.71 -0.22
CA ARG A 107 -10.06 8.10 0.07
C ARG A 107 -11.04 8.15 -1.13
N CYS A 108 -10.53 8.02 -2.35
CA CYS A 108 -11.34 8.06 -3.58
C CYS A 108 -12.35 6.90 -3.70
N GLY A 109 -12.13 5.77 -3.00
CA GLY A 109 -13.05 4.63 -2.99
C GLY A 109 -12.91 3.67 -4.18
N ILE A 110 -12.04 3.91 -5.16
CA ILE A 110 -11.86 3.04 -6.34
C ILE A 110 -11.56 1.59 -5.93
N CYS A 111 -10.77 1.40 -4.86
CA CYS A 111 -10.43 0.08 -4.34
C CYS A 111 -11.63 -0.71 -3.78
N ILE A 112 -12.78 -0.08 -3.53
CA ILE A 112 -14.02 -0.76 -3.12
C ILE A 112 -14.60 -1.55 -4.29
N ASN A 113 -14.73 -0.89 -5.44
CA ASN A 113 -15.35 -1.48 -6.63
C ASN A 113 -14.53 -2.62 -7.24
N THR A 114 -13.20 -2.61 -7.04
CA THR A 114 -12.31 -3.65 -7.56
C THR A 114 -12.12 -4.82 -6.59
N CYS A 115 -12.61 -4.71 -5.36
CA CYS A 115 -12.47 -5.74 -4.34
C CYS A 115 -13.44 -6.90 -4.55
N GLN A 116 -12.92 -8.12 -4.68
CA GLN A 116 -13.75 -9.33 -4.83
C GLN A 116 -14.64 -9.60 -3.62
N LEU A 117 -14.18 -9.29 -2.42
CA LEU A 117 -14.98 -9.43 -1.20
C LEU A 117 -16.23 -8.55 -1.24
N ASN A 118 -16.11 -7.34 -1.82
CA ASN A 118 -17.25 -6.47 -2.02
C ASN A 118 -18.17 -6.98 -3.13
N THR A 119 -17.61 -7.25 -4.31
CA THR A 119 -18.40 -7.55 -5.52
C THR A 119 -19.06 -8.92 -5.50
N SER A 120 -18.45 -9.91 -4.85
CA SER A 120 -18.93 -11.30 -4.87
C SER A 120 -19.51 -11.77 -3.54
N CYS A 121 -19.08 -11.20 -2.41
CA CYS A 121 -19.47 -11.64 -1.07
C CYS A 121 -20.21 -10.58 -0.26
N ASN A 122 -20.40 -9.35 -0.80
CA ASN A 122 -21.01 -8.21 -0.10
C ASN A 122 -20.33 -7.84 1.24
N ILE A 123 -19.03 -8.11 1.38
CA ILE A 123 -18.24 -7.74 2.54
C ILE A 123 -17.68 -6.32 2.32
N ASN A 124 -18.19 -5.35 3.09
CA ASN A 124 -17.98 -3.92 2.82
C ASN A 124 -17.06 -3.20 3.83
N ASP A 125 -16.32 -3.91 4.66
CA ASP A 125 -15.46 -3.28 5.70
C ASP A 125 -13.96 -3.63 5.56
N THR A 126 -13.62 -4.56 4.68
CA THR A 126 -12.25 -5.08 4.53
C THR A 126 -11.42 -4.31 3.50
N GLN A 127 -12.05 -3.46 2.67
CA GLN A 127 -11.40 -2.77 1.57
C GLN A 127 -10.29 -1.83 2.07
N PRO A 128 -9.24 -1.60 1.24
CA PRO A 128 -8.08 -0.81 1.66
C PRO A 128 -8.42 0.58 2.19
N VAL A 129 -9.40 1.26 1.63
CA VAL A 129 -9.81 2.59 2.09
C VAL A 129 -10.25 2.60 3.56
N TYR A 130 -10.94 1.55 4.02
CA TYR A 130 -11.37 1.41 5.42
C TYR A 130 -10.19 1.02 6.32
N PHE A 131 -9.36 0.07 5.88
CA PHE A 131 -8.16 -0.34 6.59
C PHE A 131 -7.19 0.83 6.80
N LEU A 132 -6.85 1.58 5.74
CA LEU A 132 -5.96 2.74 5.84
C LEU A 132 -6.56 3.87 6.69
N ARG A 133 -7.88 4.04 6.65
CA ARG A 133 -8.56 5.01 7.51
C ARG A 133 -8.39 4.63 8.98
N ARG A 134 -8.59 3.36 9.35
CA ARG A 134 -8.42 2.87 10.73
C ARG A 134 -6.98 3.05 11.20
N LEU A 135 -5.98 2.69 10.36
CA LEU A 135 -4.57 2.93 10.67
C LEU A 135 -4.28 4.41 10.94
N ARG A 136 -4.77 5.32 10.08
CA ARG A 136 -4.58 6.75 10.22
C ARG A 136 -5.20 7.31 11.51
N ASN A 137 -6.38 6.82 11.87
CA ASN A 137 -7.11 7.25 13.06
C ASN A 137 -6.68 6.50 14.33
N ARG A 138 -5.76 5.52 14.23
CA ARG A 138 -5.34 4.63 15.33
C ARG A 138 -6.52 3.85 15.94
N GLU A 139 -7.48 3.49 15.08
CA GLU A 139 -8.63 2.63 15.42
C GLU A 139 -8.25 1.15 15.33
N GLU A 140 -9.07 0.26 15.93
CA GLU A 140 -8.95 -1.20 15.78
C GLU A 140 -9.04 -1.60 14.31
N TYR A 141 -8.08 -2.41 13.82
CA TYR A 141 -7.97 -2.79 12.41
C TYR A 141 -7.75 -4.29 12.17
N ALA A 142 -7.77 -5.10 13.23
CA ALA A 142 -7.42 -6.53 13.17
C ALA A 142 -8.26 -7.27 12.12
N GLN A 143 -9.58 -7.13 12.19
CA GLN A 143 -10.49 -7.77 11.26
C GLN A 143 -10.22 -7.38 9.80
N GLN A 144 -10.02 -6.08 9.53
CA GLN A 144 -9.73 -5.60 8.17
C GLN A 144 -8.40 -6.10 7.64
N ALA A 145 -7.44 -6.36 8.50
CA ALA A 145 -6.16 -6.92 8.12
C ALA A 145 -6.23 -8.42 7.84
N GLU A 146 -7.00 -9.19 8.64
CA GLU A 146 -7.14 -10.65 8.52
C GLU A 146 -8.00 -11.07 7.33
N ASP A 147 -9.19 -10.48 7.17
CA ASP A 147 -10.20 -10.91 6.19
C ASP A 147 -9.79 -10.67 4.73
N CYS A 148 -8.70 -9.94 4.48
CA CYS A 148 -8.26 -9.63 3.14
C CYS A 148 -7.61 -10.82 2.45
N LEU A 149 -8.06 -11.12 1.23
CA LEU A 149 -7.52 -12.17 0.36
C LEU A 149 -6.10 -11.89 -0.17
N MET A 150 -5.54 -10.70 0.03
CA MET A 150 -4.22 -10.28 -0.47
C MET A 150 -4.03 -10.46 -1.99
N CYS A 151 -5.12 -10.37 -2.75
CA CYS A 151 -5.13 -10.64 -4.19
C CYS A 151 -4.48 -9.53 -5.07
N GLY A 152 -4.23 -8.33 -4.53
CA GLY A 152 -3.52 -7.22 -5.19
C GLY A 152 -4.35 -6.40 -6.19
N ARG A 153 -5.61 -6.73 -6.47
CA ARG A 153 -6.43 -5.98 -7.45
C ARG A 153 -6.55 -4.50 -7.11
N CYS A 154 -6.68 -4.19 -5.82
CA CYS A 154 -6.79 -2.82 -5.34
C CYS A 154 -5.51 -1.99 -5.54
N GLU A 155 -4.33 -2.61 -5.54
CA GLU A 155 -3.05 -1.93 -5.81
C GLU A 155 -2.97 -1.45 -7.25
N ASN A 156 -3.31 -2.34 -8.20
CA ASN A 156 -3.31 -2.01 -9.63
C ASN A 156 -4.32 -0.91 -9.99
N SER A 157 -5.38 -0.78 -9.19
CA SER A 157 -6.44 0.21 -9.41
C SER A 157 -6.21 1.50 -8.63
N CYS A 158 -5.20 1.56 -7.76
CA CYS A 158 -4.92 2.73 -6.94
C CYS A 158 -4.24 3.83 -7.77
N PRO A 159 -4.85 5.01 -7.96
CA PRO A 159 -4.25 6.08 -8.76
C PRO A 159 -2.96 6.63 -8.14
N VAL A 160 -2.83 6.56 -6.81
CA VAL A 160 -1.62 6.97 -6.09
C VAL A 160 -0.53 5.90 -6.15
N GLY A 161 -0.90 4.63 -6.41
CA GLY A 161 0.04 3.51 -6.47
C GLY A 161 0.58 3.07 -5.11
N ILE A 162 -0.27 3.13 -4.07
CA ILE A 162 0.05 2.69 -2.69
C ILE A 162 0.23 1.17 -2.67
N ASN A 163 1.26 0.69 -1.98
CA ASN A 163 1.53 -0.74 -1.78
C ASN A 163 0.63 -1.32 -0.68
N LEU A 164 -0.66 -1.47 -0.99
CA LEU A 164 -1.72 -1.81 -0.04
C LEU A 164 -1.52 -3.17 0.62
N ASN A 165 -1.09 -4.17 -0.16
CA ASN A 165 -0.81 -5.51 0.36
C ASN A 165 0.40 -5.51 1.28
N ALA A 166 1.47 -4.83 0.92
CA ALA A 166 2.67 -4.76 1.74
C ALA A 166 2.42 -4.06 3.08
N ILE A 167 1.65 -2.97 3.09
CA ILE A 167 1.23 -2.30 4.33
C ILE A 167 0.38 -3.24 5.19
N ARG A 168 -0.58 -3.95 4.59
CA ARG A 168 -1.42 -4.89 5.32
C ARG A 168 -0.62 -6.06 5.88
N GLN A 169 0.29 -6.61 5.08
CA GLN A 169 1.16 -7.70 5.47
C GLN A 169 2.08 -7.29 6.63
N SER A 170 2.61 -6.07 6.64
CA SER A 170 3.45 -5.56 7.74
C SER A 170 2.69 -5.37 9.07
N LYS A 171 1.35 -5.27 9.02
CA LYS A 171 0.47 -5.14 10.19
C LYS A 171 -0.11 -6.46 10.70
N ARG A 172 -0.07 -7.51 9.90
CA ARG A 172 -0.56 -8.83 10.31
C ARG A 172 0.19 -9.45 11.49
N PRO A 173 1.53 -9.31 11.64
CA PRO A 173 2.25 -9.81 12.82
C PRO A 173 1.73 -9.25 14.15
N ASP A 174 1.23 -8.00 14.15
CA ASP A 174 0.69 -7.36 15.36
C ASP A 174 -0.59 -8.05 15.86
N ILE A 175 -1.29 -8.75 14.96
CA ILE A 175 -2.61 -9.36 15.19
C ILE A 175 -2.49 -10.87 15.42
N LEU A 176 -1.53 -11.50 14.78
CA LEU A 176 -1.32 -12.93 14.85
C LEU A 176 -1.10 -13.36 16.32
N ARG A 177 -2.04 -14.15 16.82
CA ARG A 177 -1.78 -15.01 17.96
C ARG A 177 -0.74 -16.03 17.50
N VAL A 178 0.53 -15.72 17.77
CA VAL A 178 1.67 -16.55 17.39
C VAL A 178 1.43 -17.98 17.86
N THR A 179 1.09 -18.86 16.94
CA THR A 179 1.18 -20.29 17.20
C THR A 179 2.67 -20.60 17.37
N LYS A 180 3.05 -21.31 18.41
CA LYS A 180 4.44 -21.75 18.65
C LYS A 180 4.94 -22.74 17.61
N ASP A 181 4.21 -22.92 16.52
CA ASP A 181 4.55 -23.85 15.46
C ASP A 181 5.74 -23.32 14.66
N THR A 182 6.84 -24.03 14.77
CA THR A 182 8.10 -23.70 14.08
C THR A 182 8.18 -24.28 12.69
N TYR A 183 7.19 -25.07 12.24
CA TYR A 183 7.21 -25.81 10.98
C TYR A 183 8.48 -26.68 10.82
N ALA A 184 9.09 -27.06 11.94
CA ALA A 184 10.31 -27.88 11.96
C ALA A 184 10.08 -29.30 11.41
N TYR A 185 8.82 -29.76 11.47
CA TYR A 185 8.41 -31.09 10.97
C TYR A 185 8.30 -31.18 9.45
N VAL A 186 8.40 -30.08 8.71
CA VAL A 186 8.37 -30.11 7.24
C VAL A 186 9.53 -30.97 6.74
N PRO A 187 9.26 -32.06 5.98
CA PRO A 187 10.29 -32.97 5.54
C PRO A 187 11.28 -32.29 4.59
N GLN A 188 12.51 -32.74 4.64
CA GLN A 188 13.54 -32.42 3.65
C GLN A 188 13.88 -33.73 2.91
N PRO A 189 13.27 -34.01 1.75
CA PRO A 189 13.58 -35.18 0.97
C PRO A 189 15.02 -35.11 0.44
N GLU A 190 15.65 -36.28 0.27
CA GLU A 190 16.93 -36.37 -0.42
C GLU A 190 16.77 -35.99 -1.90
N VAL A 191 17.52 -35.00 -2.33
CA VAL A 191 17.49 -34.48 -3.68
C VAL A 191 18.70 -34.98 -4.46
N LYS A 192 18.46 -35.52 -5.65
CA LYS A 192 19.53 -35.93 -6.55
C LYS A 192 20.03 -34.75 -7.38
N PRO A 193 21.35 -34.63 -7.62
CA PRO A 193 21.87 -33.60 -8.51
C PRO A 193 21.32 -33.78 -9.94
N ALA A 194 20.90 -32.68 -10.57
CA ALA A 194 20.40 -32.63 -11.93
C ALA A 194 20.50 -31.21 -12.49
N LYS A 195 20.49 -31.04 -13.83
CA LYS A 195 20.56 -29.71 -14.46
C LYS A 195 19.32 -28.86 -14.21
N VAL A 196 18.16 -29.47 -14.02
CA VAL A 196 16.88 -28.80 -13.80
C VAL A 196 16.28 -29.29 -12.50
N ALA A 197 15.97 -28.36 -11.61
CA ALA A 197 15.19 -28.63 -10.42
C ALA A 197 13.71 -28.30 -10.70
N TYR A 198 12.82 -29.25 -10.48
CA TYR A 198 11.38 -29.05 -10.61
C TYR A 198 10.73 -28.95 -9.22
N PHE A 199 10.08 -27.85 -8.96
CA PHE A 199 9.29 -27.60 -7.76
C PHE A 199 7.82 -27.43 -8.16
N ALA A 200 6.98 -28.42 -7.90
CA ALA A 200 5.57 -28.38 -8.30
C ALA A 200 4.75 -27.37 -7.47
N GLY A 201 5.01 -27.33 -6.18
CA GLY A 201 4.26 -26.53 -5.21
C GLY A 201 2.94 -27.18 -4.77
N CYS A 202 2.46 -26.82 -3.58
CA CYS A 202 1.32 -27.46 -2.92
C CYS A 202 0.03 -27.46 -3.77
N MET A 203 -0.23 -26.40 -4.54
CA MET A 203 -1.42 -26.35 -5.40
C MET A 203 -1.36 -27.34 -6.57
N SER A 204 -0.18 -27.60 -7.12
CA SER A 204 -0.01 -28.59 -8.20
C SER A 204 -0.20 -30.02 -7.68
N HIS A 205 0.17 -30.29 -6.43
CA HIS A 205 -0.11 -31.59 -5.80
C HIS A 205 -1.62 -31.84 -5.61
N LEU A 206 -2.42 -30.79 -5.44
CA LEU A 206 -3.89 -30.90 -5.43
C LEU A 206 -4.48 -31.12 -6.83
N THR A 207 -3.70 -30.92 -7.89
CA THR A 207 -4.08 -31.10 -9.29
C THR A 207 -3.10 -32.03 -10.01
N PRO A 208 -3.15 -33.36 -9.78
CA PRO A 208 -2.14 -34.32 -10.27
C PRO A 208 -1.93 -34.29 -11.79
N GLY A 209 -2.93 -33.85 -12.55
CA GLY A 209 -2.82 -33.69 -14.00
C GLY A 209 -1.73 -32.71 -14.42
N ILE A 210 -1.48 -31.66 -13.64
CA ILE A 210 -0.41 -30.68 -13.92
C ILE A 210 0.95 -31.35 -13.75
N ILE A 211 1.17 -32.06 -12.65
CA ILE A 211 2.43 -32.78 -12.38
C ILE A 211 2.71 -33.79 -13.48
N LYS A 212 1.71 -34.62 -13.83
CA LYS A 212 1.83 -35.61 -14.91
C LYS A 212 2.19 -34.97 -16.25
N SER A 213 1.57 -33.84 -16.58
CA SER A 213 1.90 -33.11 -17.81
C SER A 213 3.32 -32.55 -17.80
N MET A 214 3.78 -32.04 -16.67
CA MET A 214 5.14 -31.52 -16.53
C MET A 214 6.19 -32.66 -16.65
N GLN A 215 5.94 -33.80 -16.02
CA GLN A 215 6.80 -34.99 -16.17
C GLN A 215 6.88 -35.43 -17.62
N GLN A 216 5.77 -35.52 -18.34
CA GLN A 216 5.75 -35.83 -19.77
C GLN A 216 6.53 -34.83 -20.63
N ILE A 217 6.50 -33.53 -20.27
CA ILE A 217 7.29 -32.49 -20.95
C ILE A 217 8.77 -32.74 -20.73
N PHE A 218 9.21 -32.99 -19.49
CA PHE A 218 10.62 -33.29 -19.19
C PHE A 218 11.12 -34.59 -19.88
N GLU A 219 10.31 -35.65 -19.89
CA GLU A 219 10.61 -36.89 -20.58
C GLU A 219 10.77 -36.70 -22.10
N LYS A 220 9.81 -35.99 -22.73
CA LYS A 220 9.88 -35.69 -24.18
C LYS A 220 11.07 -34.80 -24.54
N ALA A 221 11.39 -33.83 -23.67
CA ALA A 221 12.54 -32.96 -23.83
C ALA A 221 13.86 -33.65 -23.50
N LYS A 222 13.84 -34.90 -22.99
CA LYS A 222 15.00 -35.60 -22.45
C LYS A 222 15.80 -34.76 -21.47
N ALA A 223 15.10 -33.98 -20.66
CA ALA A 223 15.70 -33.09 -19.67
C ALA A 223 16.24 -33.91 -18.49
N ASP A 224 17.47 -33.59 -18.08
CA ASP A 224 18.04 -34.08 -16.84
C ASP A 224 17.44 -33.25 -15.69
N TYR A 225 16.45 -33.80 -14.98
CA TYR A 225 15.72 -33.08 -13.93
C TYR A 225 15.59 -33.89 -12.65
N THR A 226 15.47 -33.17 -11.54
CA THR A 226 15.12 -33.72 -10.23
C THR A 226 13.82 -33.06 -9.74
N PHE A 227 12.91 -33.89 -9.17
CA PHE A 227 11.63 -33.40 -8.63
C PHE A 227 11.78 -33.19 -7.13
N ILE A 228 11.98 -31.92 -6.71
CA ILE A 228 12.37 -31.56 -5.35
C ILE A 228 11.27 -31.90 -4.33
N ASP A 229 10.00 -31.59 -4.65
CA ASP A 229 8.85 -31.79 -3.77
C ASP A 229 7.97 -32.98 -4.17
N GLU A 230 8.56 -34.04 -4.76
CA GLU A 230 7.84 -35.24 -5.24
C GLU A 230 6.97 -35.89 -4.16
N GLN A 231 7.48 -35.98 -2.93
CA GLN A 231 6.79 -36.63 -1.82
C GLN A 231 5.66 -35.79 -1.20
N ALA A 232 5.37 -34.61 -1.76
CA ALA A 232 4.44 -33.63 -1.25
C ALA A 232 4.81 -33.03 0.14
N GLY A 233 4.08 -32.04 0.59
CA GLY A 233 4.28 -31.44 1.93
C GLY A 233 5.27 -30.27 1.99
N VAL A 234 5.90 -29.92 0.88
CA VAL A 234 6.80 -28.76 0.80
C VAL A 234 6.01 -27.55 0.28
N CYS A 235 6.11 -26.45 0.98
CA CYS A 235 5.45 -25.18 0.63
C CYS A 235 6.49 -24.14 0.26
N CYS A 236 6.18 -23.22 -0.68
CA CYS A 236 7.08 -22.10 -0.99
C CYS A 236 7.15 -21.03 0.13
N GLY A 237 6.39 -21.15 1.21
CA GLY A 237 6.37 -20.20 2.32
C GLY A 237 5.42 -19.00 2.13
N ARG A 238 4.88 -18.78 0.94
CA ARG A 238 4.01 -17.61 0.64
C ARG A 238 2.79 -17.49 1.55
N PRO A 239 2.01 -18.56 1.85
CA PRO A 239 0.86 -18.42 2.75
C PRO A 239 1.26 -17.96 4.15
N LEU A 240 2.39 -18.45 4.67
CA LEU A 240 2.92 -18.04 5.97
C LEU A 240 3.38 -16.57 5.96
N ALA A 241 4.08 -16.16 4.90
CA ALA A 241 4.47 -14.77 4.72
C ALA A 241 3.26 -13.85 4.61
N LEU A 242 2.24 -14.21 3.83
CA LEU A 242 1.02 -13.42 3.68
C LEU A 242 0.19 -13.36 4.97
N SER A 243 0.23 -14.39 5.80
CA SER A 243 -0.41 -14.34 7.13
C SER A 243 0.33 -13.44 8.12
N GLY A 244 1.57 -13.00 7.81
CA GLY A 244 2.43 -12.21 8.68
C GLY A 244 3.41 -13.05 9.51
N ASN A 245 3.37 -14.39 9.41
CA ASN A 245 4.30 -15.27 10.13
C ASN A 245 5.63 -15.43 9.37
N TRP A 246 6.39 -14.32 9.29
CA TRP A 246 7.66 -14.29 8.58
C TRP A 246 8.70 -15.25 9.14
N LYS A 247 8.71 -15.48 10.47
CA LYS A 247 9.65 -16.42 11.09
C LYS A 247 9.42 -17.85 10.60
N ALA A 248 8.17 -18.30 10.57
CA ALA A 248 7.84 -19.61 10.05
C ALA A 248 8.05 -19.70 8.52
N ALA A 249 7.70 -18.62 7.80
CA ALA A 249 7.98 -18.56 6.36
C ALA A 249 9.47 -18.70 6.06
N GLN A 250 10.33 -18.02 6.83
CA GLN A 250 11.79 -18.09 6.66
C GLN A 250 12.32 -19.51 6.89
N VAL A 251 11.85 -20.21 7.94
CA VAL A 251 12.25 -21.61 8.19
C VAL A 251 11.93 -22.51 6.99
N VAL A 252 10.75 -22.33 6.39
CA VAL A 252 10.35 -23.12 5.20
C VAL A 252 11.19 -22.72 3.99
N MET A 253 11.45 -21.43 3.80
CA MET A 253 12.27 -20.92 2.70
C MET A 253 13.71 -21.41 2.78
N ASP A 254 14.31 -21.40 3.97
CA ASP A 254 15.68 -21.88 4.19
C ASP A 254 15.81 -23.38 3.88
N LYS A 255 14.82 -24.18 4.24
CA LYS A 255 14.77 -25.60 3.88
C LYS A 255 14.67 -25.81 2.36
N ASN A 256 13.85 -25.03 1.68
CA ASN A 256 13.73 -25.09 0.24
C ASN A 256 15.04 -24.68 -0.46
N LEU A 257 15.73 -23.65 0.04
CA LEU A 257 17.04 -23.25 -0.47
C LEU A 257 18.05 -24.38 -0.33
N GLN A 258 18.11 -25.05 0.83
CA GLN A 258 19.00 -26.20 1.04
C GLN A 258 18.71 -27.33 0.03
N MET A 259 17.46 -27.62 -0.29
CA MET A 259 17.11 -28.63 -1.30
C MET A 259 17.46 -28.19 -2.72
N ILE A 260 17.26 -26.91 -3.04
CA ILE A 260 17.64 -26.33 -4.35
C ILE A 260 19.16 -26.40 -4.50
N ASP A 261 19.93 -26.01 -3.50
CA ASP A 261 21.39 -26.05 -3.51
C ASP A 261 21.91 -27.51 -3.61
N ALA A 262 21.28 -28.44 -2.89
CA ALA A 262 21.60 -29.86 -2.97
C ALA A 262 21.35 -30.46 -4.37
N SER A 263 20.40 -29.92 -5.13
CA SER A 263 20.13 -30.35 -6.51
C SER A 263 21.22 -29.92 -7.50
N GLN A 264 22.08 -28.97 -7.16
CA GLN A 264 23.09 -28.37 -8.04
C GLN A 264 22.55 -27.94 -9.41
N ALA A 265 21.27 -27.60 -9.49
CA ALA A 265 20.59 -27.28 -10.72
C ALA A 265 20.88 -25.84 -11.17
N ASP A 266 21.08 -25.68 -12.49
CA ASP A 266 21.23 -24.36 -13.11
C ASP A 266 19.89 -23.64 -13.27
N ILE A 267 18.79 -24.38 -13.33
CA ILE A 267 17.46 -23.89 -13.65
C ILE A 267 16.43 -24.43 -12.65
N LEU A 268 15.68 -23.53 -12.01
CA LEU A 268 14.53 -23.90 -11.20
C LEU A 268 13.23 -23.70 -12.02
N VAL A 269 12.48 -24.77 -12.19
CA VAL A 269 11.19 -24.78 -12.88
C VAL A 269 10.07 -24.98 -11.88
N THR A 270 9.01 -24.18 -11.97
CA THR A 270 7.80 -24.35 -11.14
C THR A 270 6.54 -24.25 -11.98
N SER A 271 5.55 -25.08 -11.68
CA SER A 271 4.23 -25.05 -12.33
C SER A 271 3.24 -24.11 -11.65
N CYS A 272 3.57 -23.58 -10.47
CA CYS A 272 2.72 -22.66 -9.72
C CYS A 272 3.20 -21.21 -9.87
N PRO A 273 2.38 -20.30 -10.43
CA PRO A 273 2.76 -18.88 -10.61
C PRO A 273 3.00 -18.15 -9.29
N ILE A 274 2.33 -18.58 -8.21
CA ILE A 274 2.56 -18.02 -6.86
C ILE A 274 3.94 -18.43 -6.35
N CYS A 275 4.33 -19.68 -6.52
CA CYS A 275 5.65 -20.16 -6.15
C CYS A 275 6.74 -19.44 -6.96
N TYR A 276 6.54 -19.26 -8.28
CA TYR A 276 7.47 -18.50 -9.12
C TYR A 276 7.68 -17.08 -8.59
N LYS A 277 6.58 -16.38 -8.28
CA LYS A 277 6.66 -15.03 -7.72
C LYS A 277 7.40 -15.02 -6.38
N THR A 278 7.13 -15.98 -5.51
CA THR A 278 7.77 -16.10 -4.20
C THR A 278 9.28 -16.35 -4.33
N PHE A 279 9.69 -17.30 -5.17
CA PHE A 279 11.11 -17.56 -5.42
C PHE A 279 11.84 -16.31 -5.95
N LYS A 280 11.19 -15.55 -6.84
CA LYS A 280 11.77 -14.35 -7.44
C LYS A 280 11.85 -13.14 -6.48
N GLU A 281 10.88 -12.98 -5.58
CA GLU A 281 10.75 -11.78 -4.76
C GLU A 281 11.22 -11.97 -3.32
N ASP A 282 11.06 -13.14 -2.74
CA ASP A 282 11.24 -13.40 -1.32
C ASP A 282 12.48 -14.26 -1.00
N TYR A 283 13.01 -15.02 -1.98
CA TYR A 283 14.17 -15.89 -1.80
C TYR A 283 15.50 -15.25 -2.23
N LEU A 284 15.46 -14.10 -2.92
CA LEU A 284 16.66 -13.38 -3.40
C LEU A 284 17.09 -12.28 -2.44
#